data_df4649404e3947a572b8db20bb30479d
#
_entry.id   df4649404e3947a572b8db20bb30479d
#
_cell.length_a   1.000
_cell.length_b   1.000
_cell.length_c   1.000
_cell.angle_alpha   90.00
_cell.angle_beta   90.00
_cell.angle_gamma   90.00
#
_symmetry.space_group_name_H-M   'P 1'
#
loop_
_entity.id
_entity.type
_entity.pdbx_description
1 polymer ?
#
loop_
_entity_poly.entity_id
_entity_poly.type
_entity_poly.pdbx_seq_one_letter_code
_entity_poly.pdbx_strand_id
1 'polypeptide(L)'
;QELDSYQANIFQKSGYYQDKIKFGLSNVVLIGKNSYAESSILMRYRINMPDSLLALVKSGKYIVKSATMQMIPRYLLGDKTANLNFSVYQVRSNWSPVGFDRDSIPHLVYDPIDVASGLTVNDTLVKFNIKNDVVTQWLKYSADSNSAPKNFGLLLKPKPSTKKIVGFYSAIPSSSKNETVLSVVLERPSIRKDTVGVSPFFHIYYLTGQVPQQNSNLTFQGGIGLKGALFFDLSTLPKNIIVNKAFLELNVDTTSTLDGNPSSDSLFAQILADSTTKKLTRDSTVVTVLSKKDKIYTGDVAWMVQKWQNGESNQGILLSLWDEYSSAARIAFYGSKDQNKALRPKLKIIYMQKK
;
A
#
# COMPACT_ATOMS: atom_id res chain seq x y z
N GLN A 1 30.74 9.77 -26.40
CA GLN A 1 31.19 8.42 -26.01
C GLN A 1 30.01 7.72 -25.28
N GLU A 2 30.05 6.41 -25.31
CA GLU A 2 29.01 5.55 -24.71
C GLU A 2 29.67 4.44 -23.92
N LEU A 3 29.08 4.13 -22.74
CA LEU A 3 29.36 2.95 -21.94
C LEU A 3 28.06 2.18 -21.76
N ASP A 4 28.03 0.94 -22.22
CA ASP A 4 26.94 0.00 -21.96
C ASP A 4 27.41 -1.06 -20.96
N SER A 5 26.78 -1.18 -19.82
CA SER A 5 27.17 -2.10 -18.75
C SER A 5 27.15 -3.57 -19.17
N TYR A 6 26.30 -3.92 -20.13
CA TYR A 6 26.23 -5.26 -20.69
C TYR A 6 27.41 -5.57 -21.63
N GLN A 7 27.70 -4.65 -22.57
CA GLN A 7 28.79 -4.81 -23.53
C GLN A 7 30.18 -4.71 -22.86
N ALA A 8 30.32 -3.78 -21.92
CA ALA A 8 31.55 -3.59 -21.15
C ALA A 8 31.72 -4.62 -20.01
N ASN A 9 30.78 -5.54 -19.83
CA ASN A 9 30.79 -6.55 -18.77
C ASN A 9 31.05 -5.97 -17.37
N ILE A 10 30.40 -4.84 -17.06
CA ILE A 10 30.54 -4.13 -15.79
C ILE A 10 30.03 -5.01 -14.64
N PHE A 11 30.81 -5.06 -13.58
CA PHE A 11 30.42 -5.74 -12.35
C PHE A 11 29.19 -5.06 -11.74
N GLN A 12 28.18 -5.86 -11.39
CA GLN A 12 26.95 -5.39 -10.77
C GLN A 12 26.50 -6.30 -9.63
N LYS A 13 25.82 -5.71 -8.67
CA LYS A 13 25.13 -6.44 -7.58
C LYS A 13 23.69 -6.01 -7.52
N SER A 14 22.81 -6.97 -7.24
CA SER A 14 21.41 -6.69 -6.95
C SER A 14 20.93 -7.56 -5.81
N GLY A 15 19.96 -7.07 -5.10
CA GLY A 15 19.28 -7.78 -4.02
C GLY A 15 18.05 -7.01 -3.56
N TYR A 16 17.23 -7.64 -2.72
CA TYR A 16 16.10 -6.98 -2.10
C TYR A 16 16.12 -7.22 -0.60
N TYR A 17 15.39 -6.37 0.12
CA TYR A 17 15.26 -6.43 1.56
C TYR A 17 13.87 -5.92 1.96
N GLN A 18 13.46 -6.25 3.17
CA GLN A 18 12.21 -5.77 3.72
C GLN A 18 12.48 -4.56 4.62
N ASP A 19 11.87 -3.44 4.27
CA ASP A 19 11.88 -2.21 5.06
C ASP A 19 10.65 -2.14 5.98
N LYS A 20 10.72 -1.28 7.00
CA LYS A 20 9.55 -0.97 7.83
C LYS A 20 8.59 -0.11 7.02
N ILE A 21 7.33 -0.55 6.94
CA ILE A 21 6.26 0.19 6.29
C ILE A 21 5.34 0.82 7.36
N LYS A 22 4.96 2.08 7.13
CA LYS A 22 3.98 2.79 7.96
C LYS A 22 2.62 2.70 7.27
N PHE A 23 1.74 1.89 7.82
CA PHE A 23 0.45 1.57 7.19
C PHE A 23 -0.54 2.74 7.10
N GLY A 24 -0.34 3.81 7.88
CA GLY A 24 -1.25 4.97 7.91
C GLY A 24 -1.07 6.00 6.80
N LEU A 25 -0.23 5.75 5.79
CA LEU A 25 0.08 6.72 4.74
C LEU A 25 -0.79 6.59 3.47
N SER A 26 -1.65 5.59 3.37
CA SER A 26 -2.42 5.31 2.17
C SER A 26 -3.85 5.81 2.25
N ASN A 27 -4.32 6.39 1.14
CA ASN A 27 -5.75 6.67 0.92
C ASN A 27 -6.52 5.45 0.37
N VAL A 28 -5.81 4.37 0.03
CA VAL A 28 -6.37 3.10 -0.42
C VAL A 28 -6.23 2.09 0.71
N VAL A 29 -7.30 1.39 1.03
CA VAL A 29 -7.29 0.27 1.98
C VAL A 29 -7.52 -1.02 1.23
N LEU A 30 -6.76 -2.05 1.58
CA LEU A 30 -6.76 -3.35 0.90
C LEU A 30 -7.32 -4.43 1.81
N ILE A 31 -8.18 -5.30 1.29
CA ILE A 31 -8.64 -6.51 1.97
C ILE A 31 -8.58 -7.70 1.05
N GLY A 32 -8.20 -8.82 1.60
CA GLY A 32 -8.20 -10.07 0.88
C GLY A 32 -6.98 -10.92 1.13
N LYS A 33 -6.85 -11.98 0.35
CA LYS A 33 -5.78 -12.95 0.48
C LYS A 33 -5.46 -13.59 -0.86
N ASN A 34 -4.19 -13.87 -1.09
CA ASN A 34 -3.69 -14.71 -2.16
C ASN A 34 -2.58 -15.65 -1.63
N SER A 35 -1.85 -16.30 -2.52
CA SER A 35 -0.75 -17.21 -2.14
C SER A 35 0.45 -16.52 -1.48
N TYR A 36 0.59 -15.20 -1.63
CA TYR A 36 1.77 -14.45 -1.18
C TYR A 36 1.48 -13.53 -0.01
N ALA A 37 0.23 -13.11 0.17
CA ALA A 37 -0.11 -12.06 1.12
C ALA A 37 -1.55 -12.16 1.63
N GLU A 38 -1.76 -11.64 2.83
CA GLU A 38 -3.07 -11.43 3.45
C GLU A 38 -3.16 -9.99 3.92
N SER A 39 -4.24 -9.30 3.54
CA SER A 39 -4.51 -7.91 3.89
C SER A 39 -5.77 -7.78 4.70
N SER A 40 -5.72 -7.00 5.78
CA SER A 40 -6.84 -6.65 6.66
C SER A 40 -6.97 -5.15 6.78
N ILE A 41 -8.20 -4.67 7.05
CA ILE A 41 -8.51 -3.25 7.16
C ILE A 41 -8.92 -2.92 8.58
N LEU A 42 -8.39 -1.81 9.13
CA LEU A 42 -8.87 -1.16 10.34
C LEU A 42 -9.55 0.16 9.97
N MET A 43 -10.77 0.34 10.46
CA MET A 43 -11.54 1.58 10.26
C MET A 43 -12.18 2.01 11.56
N ARG A 44 -12.07 3.31 11.89
CA ARG A 44 -12.72 3.90 13.05
C ARG A 44 -13.62 5.03 12.60
N TYR A 45 -14.84 5.02 13.05
CA TYR A 45 -15.87 6.00 12.69
C TYR A 45 -16.10 6.96 13.85
N ARG A 46 -16.28 8.23 13.52
CA ARG A 46 -16.74 9.26 14.44
C ARG A 46 -18.07 9.77 13.93
N ILE A 47 -19.13 9.45 14.68
CA ILE A 47 -20.48 9.90 14.33
C ILE A 47 -20.71 11.24 15.01
N ASN A 48 -20.59 12.32 14.24
CA ASN A 48 -20.90 13.66 14.71
C ASN A 48 -22.40 13.92 14.48
N MET A 49 -23.11 14.21 15.54
CA MET A 49 -24.52 14.58 15.48
C MET A 49 -24.76 15.86 16.27
N PRO A 50 -25.77 16.67 15.88
CA PRO A 50 -26.23 17.81 16.70
C PRO A 50 -26.64 17.36 18.11
N ASP A 51 -26.42 18.21 19.10
CA ASP A 51 -26.72 17.91 20.51
C ASP A 51 -28.18 17.49 20.73
N SER A 52 -29.12 18.08 19.96
CA SER A 52 -30.55 17.72 19.99
C SER A 52 -30.80 16.26 19.59
N LEU A 53 -30.04 15.73 18.62
CA LEU A 53 -30.14 14.32 18.20
C LEU A 53 -29.41 13.41 19.21
N LEU A 54 -28.28 13.83 19.75
CA LEU A 54 -27.56 13.10 20.81
C LEU A 54 -28.43 12.94 22.05
N ALA A 55 -29.18 13.97 22.46
CA ALA A 55 -30.15 13.90 23.56
C ALA A 55 -31.26 12.88 23.32
N LEU A 56 -31.75 12.74 22.08
CA LEU A 56 -32.72 11.73 21.70
C LEU A 56 -32.13 10.31 21.72
N VAL A 57 -30.89 10.13 21.31
CA VAL A 57 -30.16 8.84 21.43
C VAL A 57 -29.99 8.48 22.91
N LYS A 58 -29.53 9.43 23.72
CA LYS A 58 -29.32 9.24 25.17
C LYS A 58 -30.60 8.82 25.89
N SER A 59 -31.72 9.43 25.52
CA SER A 59 -33.05 9.10 26.08
C SER A 59 -33.70 7.85 25.51
N GLY A 60 -33.02 7.16 24.56
CA GLY A 60 -33.58 5.96 23.89
C GLY A 60 -34.72 6.22 22.92
N LYS A 61 -35.03 7.50 22.63
CA LYS A 61 -36.09 7.88 21.68
C LYS A 61 -35.70 7.75 20.22
N TYR A 62 -34.43 7.63 19.92
CA TYR A 62 -33.86 7.32 18.61
C TYR A 62 -33.21 5.93 18.65
N ILE A 63 -33.58 5.09 17.69
CA ILE A 63 -33.03 3.74 17.54
C ILE A 63 -32.29 3.61 16.21
N VAL A 64 -31.24 2.81 16.18
CA VAL A 64 -30.57 2.41 14.94
C VAL A 64 -31.43 1.36 14.25
N LYS A 65 -32.00 1.72 13.10
CA LYS A 65 -32.82 0.82 12.29
C LYS A 65 -31.98 -0.08 11.40
N SER A 66 -30.92 0.50 10.80
CA SER A 66 -29.94 -0.23 10.01
C SER A 66 -28.63 0.54 9.97
N ALA A 67 -27.56 -0.20 9.77
CA ALA A 67 -26.21 0.34 9.50
C ALA A 67 -25.59 -0.46 8.36
N THR A 68 -25.35 0.19 7.24
CA THR A 68 -24.89 -0.46 6.01
C THR A 68 -23.58 0.15 5.55
N MET A 69 -22.57 -0.69 5.40
CA MET A 69 -21.28 -0.33 4.81
C MET A 69 -21.34 -0.47 3.30
N GLN A 70 -20.82 0.51 2.59
CA GLN A 70 -20.63 0.50 1.14
C GLN A 70 -19.19 0.88 0.82
N MET A 71 -18.54 0.08 -0.03
CA MET A 71 -17.15 0.24 -0.42
C MET A 71 -17.05 0.04 -1.94
N ILE A 72 -16.43 0.98 -2.64
CA ILE A 72 -16.32 0.92 -4.11
C ILE A 72 -14.94 0.42 -4.50
N PRO A 73 -14.83 -0.74 -5.18
CA PRO A 73 -13.55 -1.30 -5.61
C PRO A 73 -12.78 -0.36 -6.56
N ARG A 74 -11.46 -0.23 -6.31
CA ARG A 74 -10.54 0.59 -7.10
C ARG A 74 -9.26 -0.12 -7.49
N TYR A 75 -8.95 -1.20 -6.82
CA TYR A 75 -7.78 -2.02 -7.06
C TYR A 75 -8.15 -3.48 -6.96
N LEU A 76 -7.56 -4.30 -7.80
CA LEU A 76 -7.74 -5.75 -7.79
C LEU A 76 -6.39 -6.42 -7.99
N LEU A 77 -6.06 -7.38 -7.13
CA LEU A 77 -4.95 -8.30 -7.32
C LEU A 77 -5.47 -9.73 -7.29
N GLY A 78 -5.24 -10.45 -8.36
CA GLY A 78 -5.72 -11.82 -8.57
C GLY A 78 -6.88 -11.91 -9.56
N ASP A 79 -7.49 -13.10 -9.65
CA ASP A 79 -8.59 -13.36 -10.56
C ASP A 79 -9.85 -12.58 -10.15
N LYS A 80 -10.42 -11.85 -11.12
CA LYS A 80 -11.66 -11.09 -10.95
C LYS A 80 -12.83 -11.96 -10.47
N THR A 81 -12.91 -13.19 -10.95
CA THR A 81 -13.97 -14.16 -10.61
C THR A 81 -13.74 -14.87 -9.28
N ALA A 82 -12.54 -14.77 -8.70
CA ALA A 82 -12.22 -15.37 -7.42
C ALA A 82 -13.04 -14.77 -6.27
N ASN A 83 -13.24 -15.55 -5.22
CA ASN A 83 -14.00 -15.12 -4.05
C ASN A 83 -13.27 -14.05 -3.25
N LEU A 84 -14.00 -13.02 -2.84
CA LEU A 84 -13.68 -12.15 -1.71
C LEU A 84 -14.68 -12.41 -0.59
N ASN A 85 -14.22 -12.91 0.53
CA ASN A 85 -15.03 -13.16 1.72
C ASN A 85 -14.24 -12.74 2.97
N PHE A 86 -14.91 -12.06 3.89
CA PHE A 86 -14.27 -11.57 5.12
C PHE A 86 -15.26 -11.51 6.27
N SER A 87 -14.72 -11.46 7.48
CA SER A 87 -15.47 -11.17 8.70
C SER A 87 -15.15 -9.77 9.19
N VAL A 88 -16.06 -9.19 9.93
CA VAL A 88 -15.94 -7.87 10.54
C VAL A 88 -16.00 -8.01 12.04
N TYR A 89 -14.98 -7.54 12.74
CA TYR A 89 -14.85 -7.66 14.18
C TYR A 89 -14.81 -6.28 14.85
N GLN A 90 -15.36 -6.16 16.03
CA GLN A 90 -15.29 -4.94 16.82
C GLN A 90 -13.92 -4.85 17.52
N VAL A 91 -13.17 -3.78 17.30
CA VAL A 91 -11.87 -3.55 17.92
C VAL A 91 -12.04 -3.09 19.37
N ARG A 92 -11.19 -3.62 20.26
CA ARG A 92 -11.21 -3.35 21.71
C ARG A 92 -9.96 -2.65 22.23
N SER A 93 -8.85 -2.69 21.50
CA SER A 93 -7.64 -1.96 21.84
C SER A 93 -7.57 -0.61 21.11
N ASN A 94 -6.88 0.35 21.72
CA ASN A 94 -6.60 1.62 21.07
C ASN A 94 -5.56 1.44 19.96
N TRP A 95 -5.77 2.12 18.86
CA TRP A 95 -4.83 2.18 17.73
C TRP A 95 -4.88 3.56 17.05
N SER A 96 -3.83 3.90 16.33
CA SER A 96 -3.72 5.15 15.57
C SER A 96 -3.05 4.88 14.23
N PRO A 97 -3.46 5.54 13.13
CA PRO A 97 -2.74 5.47 11.85
C PRO A 97 -1.28 5.92 11.97
N VAL A 98 -1.04 6.88 12.86
CA VAL A 98 0.31 7.40 13.11
C VAL A 98 1.09 6.36 13.93
N GLY A 99 2.15 5.82 13.33
CA GLY A 99 3.04 4.86 13.96
C GLY A 99 2.55 3.41 13.94
N PHE A 100 1.41 3.09 13.32
CA PHE A 100 0.99 1.71 13.15
C PHE A 100 1.90 1.02 12.12
N ASP A 101 2.54 -0.05 12.55
CA ASP A 101 3.46 -0.86 11.77
C ASP A 101 3.22 -2.36 12.02
N ARG A 102 4.12 -3.20 11.53
CA ARG A 102 4.02 -4.66 11.72
C ARG A 102 4.08 -5.08 13.19
N ASP A 103 4.86 -4.38 14.01
CA ASP A 103 5.02 -4.69 15.43
C ASP A 103 3.74 -4.37 16.22
N SER A 104 2.86 -3.53 15.66
CA SER A 104 1.57 -3.16 16.25
C SER A 104 0.50 -4.25 16.07
N ILE A 105 0.62 -5.12 15.05
CA ILE A 105 -0.41 -6.11 14.71
C ILE A 105 -0.68 -7.12 15.82
N PRO A 106 0.32 -7.72 16.51
CA PRO A 106 0.10 -8.68 17.60
C PRO A 106 -0.61 -8.08 18.83
N HIS A 107 -0.56 -6.76 19.00
CA HIS A 107 -1.17 -6.05 20.12
C HIS A 107 -2.62 -5.62 19.86
N LEU A 108 -3.14 -5.90 18.67
CA LEU A 108 -4.51 -5.57 18.29
C LEU A 108 -5.49 -6.55 18.95
N VAL A 109 -6.34 -6.04 19.84
CA VAL A 109 -7.39 -6.82 20.51
C VAL A 109 -8.74 -6.52 19.86
N TYR A 110 -9.50 -7.55 19.55
CA TYR A 110 -10.84 -7.45 18.98
C TYR A 110 -11.73 -8.61 19.46
N ASP A 111 -13.05 -8.41 19.41
CA ASP A 111 -14.00 -9.47 19.72
C ASP A 111 -14.03 -10.50 18.59
N PRO A 112 -14.05 -11.80 18.90
CA PRO A 112 -14.05 -12.85 17.87
C PRO A 112 -15.41 -13.04 17.18
N ILE A 113 -16.41 -12.23 17.54
CA ILE A 113 -17.78 -12.32 16.99
C ILE A 113 -17.86 -11.49 15.71
N ASP A 114 -18.24 -12.12 14.60
CA ASP A 114 -18.51 -11.42 13.35
C ASP A 114 -19.77 -10.54 13.52
N VAL A 115 -19.59 -9.24 13.32
CA VAL A 115 -20.68 -8.25 13.45
C VAL A 115 -21.28 -7.85 12.09
N ALA A 116 -20.81 -8.46 10.99
CA ALA A 116 -21.36 -8.24 9.66
C ALA A 116 -22.39 -9.29 9.26
N SER A 117 -23.28 -8.90 8.37
CA SER A 117 -24.23 -9.78 7.71
C SER A 117 -24.56 -9.28 6.30
N GLY A 118 -25.08 -10.17 5.44
CA GLY A 118 -25.54 -9.79 4.10
C GLY A 118 -24.44 -9.27 3.21
N LEU A 119 -23.22 -9.85 3.29
CA LEU A 119 -22.10 -9.47 2.43
C LEU A 119 -22.42 -9.78 0.98
N THR A 120 -22.39 -8.74 0.15
CA THR A 120 -22.47 -8.83 -1.31
C THR A 120 -21.23 -8.21 -1.91
N VAL A 121 -20.64 -8.89 -2.88
CA VAL A 121 -19.41 -8.47 -3.57
C VAL A 121 -19.65 -8.54 -5.06
N ASN A 122 -19.49 -7.40 -5.73
CA ASN A 122 -19.40 -7.33 -7.17
C ASN A 122 -18.32 -6.33 -7.58
N ASP A 123 -18.09 -6.17 -8.87
CA ASP A 123 -16.99 -5.35 -9.40
C ASP A 123 -17.14 -3.84 -9.13
N THR A 124 -18.34 -3.39 -8.82
CA THR A 124 -18.66 -1.97 -8.63
C THR A 124 -18.97 -1.61 -7.19
N LEU A 125 -19.33 -2.61 -6.36
CA LEU A 125 -19.77 -2.37 -5.00
C LEU A 125 -19.53 -3.60 -4.10
N VAL A 126 -18.97 -3.36 -2.94
CA VAL A 126 -18.98 -4.27 -1.80
C VAL A 126 -19.89 -3.68 -0.74
N LYS A 127 -20.90 -4.44 -0.31
CA LYS A 127 -21.92 -3.98 0.63
C LYS A 127 -22.16 -5.03 1.71
N PHE A 128 -22.32 -4.60 2.95
CA PHE A 128 -22.69 -5.45 4.08
C PHE A 128 -23.32 -4.61 5.19
N ASN A 129 -24.08 -5.27 6.06
CA ASN A 129 -24.68 -4.62 7.22
C ASN A 129 -23.84 -4.87 8.47
N ILE A 130 -23.75 -3.87 9.34
CA ILE A 130 -23.19 -3.95 10.68
C ILE A 130 -24.35 -4.15 11.66
N LYS A 131 -24.16 -4.99 12.68
CA LYS A 131 -25.14 -5.17 13.74
C LYS A 131 -25.52 -3.83 14.38
N ASN A 132 -26.82 -3.58 14.51
CA ASN A 132 -27.36 -2.30 15.00
C ASN A 132 -26.91 -1.98 16.43
N ASP A 133 -26.69 -2.97 17.27
CA ASP A 133 -26.22 -2.81 18.65
C ASP A 133 -24.80 -2.22 18.71
N VAL A 134 -23.91 -2.60 17.78
CA VAL A 134 -22.55 -2.02 17.67
C VAL A 134 -22.63 -0.53 17.40
N VAL A 135 -23.42 -0.12 16.41
CA VAL A 135 -23.57 1.30 16.07
C VAL A 135 -24.31 2.07 17.17
N THR A 136 -25.27 1.43 17.82
CA THR A 136 -25.97 2.00 18.99
C THR A 136 -24.97 2.28 20.13
N GLN A 137 -24.03 1.39 20.41
CA GLN A 137 -22.96 1.63 21.39
C GLN A 137 -22.12 2.83 21.01
N TRP A 138 -21.74 2.98 19.75
CA TRP A 138 -20.96 4.14 19.28
C TRP A 138 -21.69 5.46 19.45
N LEU A 139 -22.99 5.49 19.16
CA LEU A 139 -23.84 6.64 19.34
C LEU A 139 -24.00 7.01 20.83
N LYS A 140 -24.25 6.00 21.68
CA LYS A 140 -24.32 6.21 23.14
C LYS A 140 -23.00 6.76 23.67
N TYR A 141 -21.85 6.20 23.27
CA TYR A 141 -20.54 6.73 23.66
C TYR A 141 -20.33 8.16 23.18
N SER A 142 -20.77 8.52 21.97
CA SER A 142 -20.69 9.89 21.45
C SER A 142 -21.56 10.87 22.23
N ALA A 143 -22.73 10.41 22.73
CA ALA A 143 -23.64 11.21 23.53
C ALA A 143 -23.18 11.34 25.00
N ASP A 144 -22.56 10.29 25.52
CA ASP A 144 -22.04 10.23 26.90
C ASP A 144 -20.96 9.13 26.97
N SER A 145 -19.71 9.54 27.12
CA SER A 145 -18.57 8.64 27.14
C SER A 145 -18.59 7.59 28.26
N ASN A 146 -19.42 7.80 29.29
CA ASN A 146 -19.59 6.87 30.40
C ASN A 146 -20.73 5.86 30.16
N SER A 147 -21.56 6.06 29.12
CA SER A 147 -22.78 5.27 28.88
C SER A 147 -22.54 4.03 28.01
N ALA A 148 -21.38 3.88 27.39
CA ALA A 148 -21.06 2.75 26.52
C ALA A 148 -19.53 2.58 26.38
N PRO A 149 -19.05 1.39 25.94
CA PRO A 149 -17.65 1.17 25.63
C PRO A 149 -17.14 2.12 24.55
N LYS A 150 -15.88 2.55 24.69
CA LYS A 150 -15.21 3.42 23.72
C LYS A 150 -15.19 2.77 22.34
N ASN A 151 -15.47 3.60 21.33
CA ASN A 151 -15.41 3.18 19.94
C ASN A 151 -13.96 3.16 19.46
N PHE A 152 -13.41 1.96 19.23
CA PHE A 152 -12.13 1.73 18.58
C PHE A 152 -12.24 1.28 17.13
N GLY A 153 -13.49 1.16 16.59
CA GLY A 153 -13.76 0.84 15.20
C GLY A 153 -13.90 -0.65 14.91
N LEU A 154 -13.66 -0.98 13.65
CA LEU A 154 -13.84 -2.29 13.06
C LEU A 154 -12.53 -2.81 12.47
N LEU A 155 -12.34 -4.13 12.57
CA LEU A 155 -11.36 -4.90 11.85
C LEU A 155 -12.07 -5.76 10.80
N LEU A 156 -11.77 -5.53 9.52
CA LEU A 156 -12.19 -6.41 8.42
C LEU A 156 -11.05 -7.39 8.14
N LYS A 157 -11.32 -8.67 8.28
CA LYS A 157 -10.31 -9.73 8.14
C LYS A 157 -10.75 -10.78 7.12
N PRO A 158 -9.91 -11.11 6.11
CA PRO A 158 -10.28 -12.08 5.08
C PRO A 158 -10.48 -13.48 5.68
N LYS A 159 -11.48 -14.20 5.16
CA LYS A 159 -11.68 -15.62 5.46
C LYS A 159 -10.75 -16.51 4.60
N PRO A 160 -10.47 -17.73 5.02
CA PRO A 160 -9.60 -18.66 4.27
C PRO A 160 -10.05 -18.93 2.83
N SER A 161 -11.36 -18.80 2.55
CA SER A 161 -11.94 -18.98 1.21
C SER A 161 -11.62 -17.85 0.23
N THR A 162 -11.08 -16.73 0.71
CA THR A 162 -10.70 -15.58 -0.13
C THR A 162 -9.49 -15.91 -0.98
N LYS A 163 -9.52 -15.51 -2.27
CA LYS A 163 -8.46 -15.79 -3.25
C LYS A 163 -8.02 -14.56 -4.06
N LYS A 164 -8.47 -13.37 -3.69
CA LYS A 164 -8.08 -12.10 -4.30
C LYS A 164 -7.92 -11.02 -3.24
N ILE A 165 -7.20 -9.96 -3.59
CA ILE A 165 -7.10 -8.74 -2.77
C ILE A 165 -7.79 -7.62 -3.53
N VAL A 166 -8.69 -6.91 -2.84
CA VAL A 166 -9.44 -5.78 -3.40
C VAL A 166 -9.12 -4.52 -2.61
N GLY A 167 -8.89 -3.43 -3.31
CA GLY A 167 -8.63 -2.13 -2.71
C GLY A 167 -9.79 -1.15 -2.90
N PHE A 168 -9.95 -0.26 -1.92
CA PHE A 168 -11.00 0.76 -1.87
C PHE A 168 -10.41 2.09 -1.46
N TYR A 169 -10.94 3.21 -1.98
CA TYR A 169 -10.66 4.50 -1.36
C TYR A 169 -11.34 4.56 0.02
N SER A 170 -10.58 4.91 1.04
CA SER A 170 -11.05 4.89 2.42
C SER A 170 -11.80 6.16 2.82
N ALA A 171 -11.19 7.31 2.56
CA ALA A 171 -11.78 8.63 2.75
C ALA A 171 -11.02 9.63 1.88
N ILE A 172 -11.71 10.30 0.98
CA ILE A 172 -11.15 11.42 0.22
C ILE A 172 -11.84 12.67 0.71
N PRO A 173 -11.13 13.66 1.22
CA PRO A 173 -11.72 14.97 1.50
C PRO A 173 -12.20 15.56 0.18
N SER A 174 -13.46 15.89 0.10
CA SER A 174 -14.15 16.54 -1.01
C SER A 174 -14.72 15.63 -2.12
N SER A 175 -16.04 15.56 -2.11
CA SER A 175 -16.94 15.45 -3.27
C SER A 175 -16.95 14.19 -4.13
N SER A 176 -16.20 13.14 -3.90
CA SER A 176 -16.31 11.96 -4.75
C SER A 176 -17.33 10.96 -4.19
N LYS A 177 -18.30 10.58 -5.00
CA LYS A 177 -19.27 9.49 -4.75
C LYS A 177 -18.62 8.10 -4.58
N ASN A 178 -17.32 8.05 -4.40
CA ASN A 178 -16.47 6.85 -4.51
C ASN A 178 -15.80 6.47 -3.19
N GLU A 179 -16.35 6.87 -2.07
CA GLU A 179 -15.78 6.64 -0.74
C GLU A 179 -16.35 5.40 -0.07
N THR A 180 -15.60 4.91 0.91
CA THR A 180 -16.10 3.95 1.87
C THR A 180 -17.02 4.67 2.86
N VAL A 181 -18.31 4.35 2.83
CA VAL A 181 -19.34 5.05 3.63
C VAL A 181 -20.12 4.05 4.49
N LEU A 182 -20.24 4.37 5.77
CA LEU A 182 -21.20 3.75 6.68
C LEU A 182 -22.47 4.59 6.67
N SER A 183 -23.54 4.06 6.10
CA SER A 183 -24.89 4.66 6.10
C SER A 183 -25.69 4.15 7.30
N VAL A 184 -26.02 5.04 8.23
CA VAL A 184 -26.78 4.72 9.44
C VAL A 184 -28.17 5.31 9.31
N VAL A 185 -29.20 4.45 9.38
CA VAL A 185 -30.59 4.88 9.43
C VAL A 185 -31.03 4.92 10.89
N LEU A 186 -31.37 6.10 11.35
CA LEU A 186 -31.95 6.36 12.67
C LEU A 186 -33.43 6.51 12.56
N GLU A 187 -34.17 5.92 13.48
CA GLU A 187 -35.65 5.97 13.50
C GLU A 187 -36.12 6.50 14.87
N ARG A 188 -36.94 7.53 14.82
CA ARG A 188 -37.82 7.92 15.91
C ARG A 188 -39.21 7.33 15.61
N PRO A 189 -39.62 6.25 16.30
CA PRO A 189 -40.84 5.51 15.94
C PRO A 189 -42.03 6.43 15.78
N SER A 190 -42.81 6.20 14.73
CA SER A 190 -44.02 6.96 14.37
C SER A 190 -43.84 8.45 14.06
N ILE A 191 -42.59 8.96 14.02
CA ILE A 191 -42.31 10.38 13.79
C ILE A 191 -41.50 10.59 12.53
N ARG A 192 -40.25 10.05 12.46
CA ARG A 192 -39.36 10.27 11.31
C ARG A 192 -38.22 9.26 11.25
N LYS A 193 -37.66 9.15 10.06
CA LYS A 193 -36.41 8.44 9.79
C LYS A 193 -35.37 9.45 9.27
N ASP A 194 -34.15 9.31 9.74
CA ASP A 194 -33.00 10.10 9.26
C ASP A 194 -31.90 9.14 8.81
N THR A 195 -31.23 9.49 7.70
CA THR A 195 -30.07 8.75 7.23
C THR A 195 -28.83 9.59 7.37
N VAL A 196 -27.83 9.07 8.04
CA VAL A 196 -26.55 9.71 8.25
C VAL A 196 -25.45 8.89 7.56
N GLY A 197 -24.74 9.50 6.61
CA GLY A 197 -23.55 8.93 5.99
C GLY A 197 -22.32 9.32 6.80
N VAL A 198 -21.46 8.35 7.12
CA VAL A 198 -20.25 8.56 7.92
C VAL A 198 -19.06 7.95 7.22
N SER A 199 -18.05 8.79 6.92
CA SER A 199 -16.76 8.32 6.44
C SER A 199 -15.84 7.91 7.59
N PRO A 200 -14.86 7.01 7.37
CA PRO A 200 -13.90 6.66 8.41
C PRO A 200 -13.09 7.88 8.87
N PHE A 201 -13.03 8.09 10.18
CA PHE A 201 -12.18 9.12 10.78
C PHE A 201 -10.70 8.68 10.80
N PHE A 202 -10.45 7.40 11.14
CA PHE A 202 -9.17 6.72 11.00
C PHE A 202 -9.34 5.49 10.14
N HIS A 203 -8.37 5.24 9.28
CA HIS A 203 -8.29 4.03 8.47
C HIS A 203 -6.84 3.65 8.23
N ILE A 204 -6.59 2.38 8.19
CA ILE A 204 -5.37 1.76 7.69
C ILE A 204 -5.73 0.42 7.06
N TYR A 205 -4.84 -0.10 6.25
CA TYR A 205 -4.74 -1.54 6.04
C TYR A 205 -3.35 -2.00 6.48
N TYR A 206 -3.25 -3.24 6.85
CA TYR A 206 -1.96 -3.89 7.04
C TYR A 206 -1.89 -5.17 6.23
N LEU A 207 -0.74 -5.39 5.64
CA LEU A 207 -0.50 -6.54 4.80
C LEU A 207 0.59 -7.38 5.43
N THR A 208 0.28 -8.66 5.63
CA THR A 208 1.22 -9.68 6.03
C THR A 208 1.51 -10.59 4.85
N GLY A 209 2.75 -11.02 4.69
CA GLY A 209 3.12 -11.86 3.55
C GLY A 209 4.47 -12.50 3.74
N GLN A 210 4.74 -13.50 2.91
CA GLN A 210 6.03 -14.15 2.88
C GLN A 210 7.00 -13.32 2.05
N VAL A 211 8.15 -12.99 2.65
CA VAL A 211 9.30 -12.51 1.91
C VAL A 211 9.83 -13.68 1.10
N PRO A 212 9.95 -13.58 -0.24
CA PRO A 212 10.50 -14.66 -1.04
C PRO A 212 11.91 -14.98 -0.56
N GLN A 213 12.34 -16.23 -0.74
CA GLN A 213 13.77 -16.55 -0.57
C GLN A 213 14.59 -15.79 -1.60
N GLN A 214 15.75 -15.27 -1.19
CA GLN A 214 16.65 -14.58 -2.10
C GLN A 214 17.11 -15.56 -3.20
N ASN A 215 16.78 -15.21 -4.43
CA ASN A 215 17.17 -15.89 -5.64
C ASN A 215 17.93 -14.92 -6.56
N SER A 216 18.04 -15.24 -7.86
CA SER A 216 18.65 -14.34 -8.84
C SER A 216 17.85 -13.07 -9.13
N ASN A 217 16.57 -13.01 -8.74
CA ASN A 217 15.66 -11.92 -9.06
C ASN A 217 15.75 -10.76 -8.08
N LEU A 218 15.38 -9.57 -8.56
CA LEU A 218 15.00 -8.41 -7.74
C LEU A 218 13.48 -8.45 -7.56
N THR A 219 12.99 -8.61 -6.33
CA THR A 219 11.57 -8.69 -6.07
C THR A 219 11.10 -7.51 -5.22
N PHE A 220 10.03 -6.86 -5.68
CA PHE A 220 9.37 -5.74 -5.01
C PHE A 220 7.96 -6.16 -4.63
N GLN A 221 7.45 -5.69 -3.50
CA GLN A 221 6.05 -5.91 -3.15
C GLN A 221 5.51 -4.75 -2.33
N GLY A 222 4.40 -4.19 -2.80
CA GLY A 222 3.63 -3.20 -2.08
C GLY A 222 3.04 -3.77 -0.79
N GLY A 223 2.78 -2.89 0.18
CA GLY A 223 2.15 -3.23 1.46
C GLY A 223 3.00 -4.02 2.45
N ILE A 224 4.10 -4.67 2.03
CA ILE A 224 5.05 -5.34 2.93
C ILE A 224 6.43 -4.70 2.99
N GLY A 225 6.64 -3.63 2.23
CA GLY A 225 7.90 -2.88 2.22
C GLY A 225 9.07 -3.62 1.57
N LEU A 226 8.82 -4.43 0.55
CA LEU A 226 9.89 -5.14 -0.15
C LEU A 226 10.51 -4.24 -1.21
N LYS A 227 11.78 -3.82 -1.00
CA LYS A 227 12.53 -2.87 -1.82
C LYS A 227 13.77 -3.52 -2.41
N GLY A 228 14.24 -3.00 -3.55
CA GLY A 228 15.46 -3.46 -4.21
C GLY A 228 16.65 -2.52 -3.99
N ALA A 229 17.85 -3.09 -4.02
CA ALA A 229 19.10 -2.35 -4.09
C ALA A 229 19.91 -2.84 -5.30
N LEU A 230 20.46 -1.90 -6.05
CA LEU A 230 21.22 -2.16 -7.27
C LEU A 230 22.52 -1.36 -7.27
N PHE A 231 23.61 -2.00 -7.65
CA PHE A 231 24.93 -1.40 -7.74
C PHE A 231 25.59 -1.74 -9.07
N PHE A 232 26.23 -0.76 -9.70
CA PHE A 232 27.13 -0.91 -10.85
C PHE A 232 28.49 -0.37 -10.49
N ASP A 233 29.57 -1.13 -10.78
CA ASP A 233 30.94 -0.65 -10.64
C ASP A 233 31.29 0.26 -11.82
N LEU A 234 31.34 1.55 -11.56
CA LEU A 234 31.65 2.57 -12.56
C LEU A 234 33.11 3.02 -12.52
N SER A 235 34.02 2.27 -11.90
CA SER A 235 35.45 2.60 -11.79
C SER A 235 36.17 2.71 -13.14
N THR A 236 35.61 2.07 -14.18
CA THR A 236 36.12 2.12 -15.56
C THR A 236 35.72 3.37 -16.33
N LEU A 237 34.78 4.18 -15.82
CA LEU A 237 34.41 5.45 -16.44
C LEU A 237 35.60 6.43 -16.31
N PRO A 238 35.93 7.17 -17.39
CA PRO A 238 36.97 8.21 -17.32
C PRO A 238 36.62 9.26 -16.27
N LYS A 239 37.64 9.82 -15.63
CA LYS A 239 37.46 10.98 -14.75
C LYS A 239 37.22 12.24 -15.60
N ASN A 240 36.60 13.26 -14.99
CA ASN A 240 36.32 14.56 -15.64
C ASN A 240 35.42 14.44 -16.88
N ILE A 241 34.33 13.74 -16.74
CA ILE A 241 33.30 13.64 -17.79
C ILE A 241 32.06 14.47 -17.42
N ILE A 242 31.28 14.81 -18.45
CA ILE A 242 29.93 15.30 -18.34
C ILE A 242 29.00 14.16 -18.79
N VAL A 243 28.11 13.72 -17.91
CA VAL A 243 27.11 12.70 -18.21
C VAL A 243 25.92 13.38 -18.89
N ASN A 244 25.72 13.09 -20.16
CA ASN A 244 24.63 13.66 -20.93
C ASN A 244 23.32 12.90 -20.66
N LYS A 245 23.40 11.56 -20.62
CA LYS A 245 22.27 10.66 -20.31
C LYS A 245 22.78 9.39 -19.64
N ALA A 246 21.94 8.80 -18.81
CA ALA A 246 22.21 7.47 -18.26
C ALA A 246 20.89 6.71 -18.09
N PHE A 247 20.63 5.76 -18.96
CA PHE A 247 19.41 4.96 -18.90
C PHE A 247 19.62 3.71 -18.05
N LEU A 248 18.81 3.58 -17.00
CA LEU A 248 18.69 2.35 -16.24
C LEU A 248 17.51 1.55 -16.79
N GLU A 249 17.73 0.27 -17.12
CA GLU A 249 16.73 -0.65 -17.62
C GLU A 249 16.65 -1.91 -16.76
N LEU A 250 15.42 -2.33 -16.43
CA LEU A 250 15.10 -3.52 -15.65
C LEU A 250 14.11 -4.37 -16.42
N ASN A 251 14.44 -5.62 -16.70
CA ASN A 251 13.58 -6.58 -17.39
C ASN A 251 12.70 -7.31 -16.40
N VAL A 252 11.37 -7.28 -16.61
CA VAL A 252 10.39 -7.98 -15.76
C VAL A 252 10.45 -9.48 -15.97
N ASP A 253 10.59 -10.22 -14.87
CA ASP A 253 10.31 -11.66 -14.86
C ASP A 253 8.79 -11.87 -14.72
N THR A 254 8.14 -12.08 -15.83
CA THR A 254 6.68 -12.24 -15.87
C THR A 254 6.20 -13.54 -15.21
N THR A 255 7.08 -14.51 -14.99
CA THR A 255 6.71 -15.77 -14.34
C THR A 255 6.61 -15.66 -12.83
N SER A 256 7.37 -14.71 -12.24
CA SER A 256 7.43 -14.46 -10.80
C SER A 256 6.67 -13.18 -10.40
N THR A 257 6.09 -12.48 -11.37
CA THR A 257 5.33 -11.24 -11.17
C THR A 257 3.85 -11.54 -10.99
N LEU A 258 3.24 -10.91 -10.00
CA LEU A 258 1.79 -10.82 -9.82
C LEU A 258 1.41 -9.34 -9.75
N ASP A 259 0.97 -8.79 -10.87
CA ASP A 259 0.61 -7.38 -11.01
C ASP A 259 -0.87 -7.16 -10.70
N GLY A 260 -1.21 -5.95 -10.24
CA GLY A 260 -2.56 -5.55 -9.93
C GLY A 260 -3.29 -4.90 -11.11
N ASN A 261 -4.53 -4.51 -10.87
CA ASN A 261 -5.30 -3.63 -11.74
C ASN A 261 -5.89 -2.47 -10.91
N PRO A 262 -5.42 -1.23 -11.11
CA PRO A 262 -4.37 -0.82 -12.07
C PRO A 262 -3.01 -1.47 -11.77
N SER A 263 -2.19 -1.58 -12.80
CA SER A 263 -0.84 -2.16 -12.71
C SER A 263 0.14 -1.21 -12.01
N SER A 264 1.20 -1.79 -11.42
CA SER A 264 2.31 -1.01 -10.86
C SER A 264 3.27 -0.61 -11.98
N ASP A 265 3.05 0.54 -12.60
CA ASP A 265 3.74 0.96 -13.83
C ASP A 265 5.00 1.78 -13.60
N SER A 266 5.38 2.02 -12.36
CA SER A 266 6.52 2.89 -12.05
C SER A 266 7.31 2.44 -10.83
N LEU A 267 8.63 2.67 -10.87
CA LEU A 267 9.54 2.54 -9.74
C LEU A 267 10.16 3.90 -9.41
N PHE A 268 10.36 4.15 -8.13
CA PHE A 268 11.27 5.18 -7.66
C PHE A 268 12.69 4.66 -7.58
N ALA A 269 13.65 5.46 -8.05
CA ALA A 269 15.07 5.25 -7.89
C ALA A 269 15.68 6.42 -7.09
N GLN A 270 16.46 6.10 -6.05
CA GLN A 270 17.10 7.06 -5.15
C GLN A 270 18.55 6.64 -4.87
N ILE A 271 19.44 7.60 -4.62
CA ILE A 271 20.86 7.30 -4.30
C ILE A 271 20.97 6.80 -2.85
N LEU A 272 21.70 5.70 -2.68
CA LEU A 272 22.12 5.22 -1.37
C LEU A 272 23.35 5.98 -0.87
N ALA A 273 23.30 6.48 0.37
CA ALA A 273 24.48 6.98 1.09
C ALA A 273 25.26 5.84 1.74
N ASP A 274 24.58 4.76 2.09
CA ASP A 274 25.16 3.56 2.70
C ASP A 274 24.41 2.33 2.23
N SER A 275 25.09 1.47 1.51
CA SER A 275 24.56 0.22 0.96
C SER A 275 24.25 -0.84 2.03
N THR A 276 24.90 -0.77 3.20
CA THR A 276 24.69 -1.72 4.30
C THR A 276 23.42 -1.42 5.06
N THR A 277 23.28 -0.18 5.51
CA THR A 277 22.12 0.28 6.29
C THR A 277 20.94 0.71 5.43
N LYS A 278 21.09 0.76 4.10
CA LYS A 278 20.11 1.26 3.13
C LYS A 278 19.70 2.72 3.37
N LYS A 279 20.59 3.48 3.99
CA LYS A 279 20.38 4.90 4.23
C LYS A 279 20.44 5.68 2.91
N LEU A 280 19.49 6.56 2.68
CA LEU A 280 19.47 7.47 1.54
C LEU A 280 20.38 8.68 1.75
N THR A 281 20.82 9.32 0.66
CA THR A 281 21.53 10.59 0.71
C THR A 281 20.65 11.69 1.32
N ARG A 282 21.25 12.85 1.67
CA ARG A 282 20.51 14.02 2.18
C ARG A 282 19.45 14.52 1.18
N ASP A 283 19.70 14.36 -0.12
CA ASP A 283 18.77 14.69 -1.20
C ASP A 283 17.74 13.59 -1.44
N SER A 284 17.34 12.86 -0.40
CA SER A 284 16.39 11.73 -0.49
C SER A 284 15.00 12.10 -1.05
N THR A 285 14.69 13.40 -1.13
CA THR A 285 13.49 13.90 -1.81
C THR A 285 13.60 13.89 -3.34
N VAL A 286 14.83 13.83 -3.87
CA VAL A 286 15.06 13.74 -5.31
C VAL A 286 14.95 12.28 -5.73
N VAL A 287 13.98 11.99 -6.56
CA VAL A 287 13.72 10.66 -7.09
C VAL A 287 13.80 10.68 -8.62
N THR A 288 14.27 9.59 -9.19
CA THR A 288 14.04 9.31 -10.60
C THR A 288 12.92 8.29 -10.72
N VAL A 289 12.02 8.51 -11.66
CA VAL A 289 10.96 7.55 -11.98
C VAL A 289 11.42 6.67 -13.13
N LEU A 290 11.42 5.36 -12.91
CA LEU A 290 11.51 4.38 -13.99
C LEU A 290 10.08 4.01 -14.38
N SER A 291 9.73 4.22 -15.63
CA SER A 291 8.39 3.94 -16.16
C SER A 291 8.40 2.64 -16.95
N LYS A 292 7.30 1.89 -16.81
CA LYS A 292 7.08 0.63 -17.52
C LYS A 292 6.74 0.88 -18.99
N LYS A 293 7.46 0.19 -19.86
CA LYS A 293 7.11 0.05 -21.27
C LYS A 293 7.23 -1.43 -21.62
N ASP A 294 6.11 -2.06 -21.94
CA ASP A 294 6.01 -3.50 -22.17
C ASP A 294 6.51 -4.32 -20.96
N LYS A 295 7.63 -5.00 -21.09
CA LYS A 295 8.27 -5.82 -20.05
C LYS A 295 9.52 -5.17 -19.46
N ILE A 296 9.74 -3.89 -19.70
CA ILE A 296 10.94 -3.17 -19.24
C ILE A 296 10.50 -1.93 -18.45
N TYR A 297 11.19 -1.70 -17.32
CA TYR A 297 11.12 -0.41 -16.63
C TYR A 297 12.39 0.36 -16.93
N THR A 298 12.26 1.60 -17.38
CA THR A 298 13.40 2.44 -17.76
C THR A 298 13.24 3.87 -17.29
N GLY A 299 14.36 4.51 -16.96
CA GLY A 299 14.42 5.92 -16.59
C GLY A 299 15.83 6.49 -16.70
N ASP A 300 15.93 7.83 -16.79
CA ASP A 300 17.20 8.54 -16.90
C ASP A 300 17.77 8.86 -15.50
N VAL A 301 18.86 8.19 -15.15
CA VAL A 301 19.60 8.34 -13.88
C VAL A 301 20.90 9.15 -14.05
N ALA A 302 20.99 9.98 -15.09
CA ALA A 302 22.23 10.75 -15.41
C ALA A 302 22.72 11.59 -14.23
N TRP A 303 21.81 12.23 -13.48
CA TRP A 303 22.17 13.03 -12.32
C TRP A 303 22.83 12.20 -11.21
N MET A 304 22.44 10.94 -11.03
CA MET A 304 23.03 10.02 -10.05
C MET A 304 24.47 9.68 -10.47
N VAL A 305 24.65 9.29 -11.73
CA VAL A 305 25.96 8.97 -12.29
C VAL A 305 26.88 10.19 -12.24
N GLN A 306 26.37 11.40 -12.55
CA GLN A 306 27.15 12.63 -12.47
C GLN A 306 27.60 12.96 -11.05
N LYS A 307 26.75 12.75 -10.03
CA LYS A 307 27.13 12.93 -8.63
C LYS A 307 28.30 12.03 -8.23
N TRP A 308 28.24 10.75 -8.61
CA TRP A 308 29.34 9.82 -8.37
C TRP A 308 30.62 10.22 -9.10
N GLN A 309 30.51 10.73 -10.33
CA GLN A 309 31.66 11.27 -11.08
C GLN A 309 32.25 12.56 -10.46
N ASN A 310 31.42 13.31 -9.76
CA ASN A 310 31.84 14.52 -9.04
C ASN A 310 32.45 14.21 -7.65
N GLY A 311 32.61 12.94 -7.29
CA GLY A 311 33.31 12.50 -6.08
C GLY A 311 32.39 12.00 -4.95
N GLU A 312 31.03 11.96 -5.13
CA GLU A 312 30.19 11.27 -4.18
C GLU A 312 30.45 9.75 -4.25
N SER A 313 30.38 9.08 -3.09
CA SER A 313 30.55 7.62 -3.03
C SER A 313 29.40 6.90 -3.74
N ASN A 314 29.73 6.00 -4.67
CA ASN A 314 28.76 5.12 -5.29
C ASN A 314 28.43 3.96 -4.34
N GLN A 315 27.36 4.11 -3.57
CA GLN A 315 26.81 3.06 -2.71
C GLN A 315 25.63 2.33 -3.37
N GLY A 316 25.28 2.70 -4.62
CA GLY A 316 24.20 2.12 -5.39
C GLY A 316 22.89 2.90 -5.35
N ILE A 317 21.87 2.26 -5.90
CA ILE A 317 20.52 2.80 -6.09
C ILE A 317 19.54 1.98 -5.26
N LEU A 318 18.71 2.66 -4.47
CA LEU A 318 17.51 2.09 -3.87
C LEU A 318 16.37 2.18 -4.88
N LEU A 319 15.63 1.10 -5.02
CA LEU A 319 14.46 1.00 -5.88
C LEU A 319 13.25 0.61 -5.03
N SER A 320 12.10 1.26 -5.25
CA SER A 320 10.83 0.95 -4.61
C SER A 320 9.66 1.11 -5.58
N LEU A 321 8.55 0.44 -5.33
CA LEU A 321 7.32 0.66 -6.10
C LEU A 321 6.78 2.08 -5.84
N TRP A 322 6.33 2.76 -6.88
CA TRP A 322 5.64 4.05 -6.77
C TRP A 322 4.39 3.95 -5.89
N ASP A 323 3.64 2.87 -6.06
CA ASP A 323 2.38 2.58 -5.37
C ASP A 323 2.55 1.68 -4.13
N GLU A 324 3.74 1.71 -3.51
CA GLU A 324 4.11 0.86 -2.36
C GLU A 324 3.06 0.83 -1.25
N TYR A 325 2.37 1.96 -1.02
CA TYR A 325 1.37 2.10 0.05
C TYR A 325 -0.06 1.83 -0.40
N SER A 326 -0.33 1.65 -1.69
CA SER A 326 -1.68 1.51 -2.24
C SER A 326 -1.88 0.25 -3.07
N SER A 327 -0.88 -0.61 -3.11
CA SER A 327 -0.83 -1.85 -3.90
C SER A 327 -0.36 -3.02 -3.05
N ALA A 328 -0.75 -4.23 -3.44
CA ALA A 328 -0.20 -5.49 -2.93
C ALA A 328 0.53 -6.26 -4.04
N ALA A 329 0.74 -5.62 -5.20
CA ALA A 329 1.42 -6.22 -6.33
C ALA A 329 2.83 -6.70 -5.95
N ARG A 330 3.23 -7.83 -6.52
CA ARG A 330 4.59 -8.36 -6.45
C ARG A 330 5.18 -8.31 -7.85
N ILE A 331 6.17 -7.45 -8.05
CA ILE A 331 6.87 -7.29 -9.32
C ILE A 331 8.28 -7.85 -9.17
N ALA A 332 8.63 -8.79 -10.02
CA ALA A 332 9.95 -9.42 -10.07
C ALA A 332 10.69 -8.98 -11.33
N PHE A 333 11.98 -8.70 -11.19
CA PHE A 333 12.89 -8.40 -12.29
C PHE A 333 14.05 -9.38 -12.26
N TYR A 334 14.60 -9.69 -13.42
CA TYR A 334 15.86 -10.43 -13.50
C TYR A 334 16.97 -9.65 -12.80
N GLY A 335 17.70 -10.28 -11.91
CA GLY A 335 18.75 -9.65 -11.12
C GLY A 335 20.14 -9.82 -11.72
N SER A 336 21.16 -9.25 -11.04
CA SER A 336 22.56 -9.25 -11.50
C SER A 336 23.20 -10.65 -11.66
N LYS A 337 22.60 -11.67 -11.03
CA LYS A 337 23.09 -13.05 -11.06
C LYS A 337 22.34 -13.94 -12.06
N ASP A 338 21.40 -13.38 -12.84
CA ASP A 338 20.66 -14.18 -13.83
C ASP A 338 21.62 -14.81 -14.83
N GLN A 339 21.34 -16.05 -15.24
CA GLN A 339 22.18 -16.78 -16.20
C GLN A 339 22.18 -16.10 -17.57
N ASN A 340 21.01 -15.61 -18.00
CA ASN A 340 20.90 -14.84 -19.23
C ASN A 340 21.34 -13.39 -18.98
N LYS A 341 22.58 -13.10 -19.30
CA LYS A 341 23.17 -11.76 -19.13
C LYS A 341 22.34 -10.64 -19.82
N ALA A 342 21.64 -10.96 -20.92
CA ALA A 342 20.85 -9.98 -21.66
C ALA A 342 19.60 -9.50 -20.88
N LEU A 343 19.16 -10.25 -19.87
CA LEU A 343 18.00 -9.91 -19.02
C LEU A 343 18.40 -9.17 -17.73
N ARG A 344 19.68 -9.19 -17.38
CA ARG A 344 20.18 -8.50 -16.18
C ARG A 344 19.89 -6.99 -16.23
N PRO A 345 19.90 -6.28 -15.10
CA PRO A 345 19.84 -4.82 -15.09
C PRO A 345 20.91 -4.22 -16.02
N LYS A 346 20.53 -3.21 -16.80
CA LYS A 346 21.42 -2.51 -17.73
C LYS A 346 21.52 -1.05 -17.36
N LEU A 347 22.73 -0.52 -17.44
CA LEU A 347 23.02 0.90 -17.32
C LEU A 347 23.77 1.34 -18.56
N LYS A 348 23.15 2.21 -19.36
CA LYS A 348 23.73 2.78 -20.57
C LYS A 348 24.00 4.25 -20.35
N ILE A 349 25.29 4.65 -20.40
CA ILE A 349 25.76 6.00 -20.10
C ILE A 349 26.30 6.65 -21.37
N ILE A 350 25.79 7.84 -21.69
CA ILE A 350 26.26 8.70 -22.78
C ILE A 350 26.95 9.89 -22.12
N TYR A 351 28.22 10.10 -22.46
CA TYR A 351 29.05 11.11 -21.82
C TYR A 351 30.02 11.79 -22.79
N MET A 352 30.54 12.95 -22.39
CA MET A 352 31.63 13.66 -23.06
C MET A 352 32.74 13.98 -22.06
N GLN A 353 33.98 14.01 -22.55
CA GLN A 353 35.12 14.43 -21.76
C GLN A 353 35.07 15.95 -21.56
N LYS A 354 35.26 16.41 -20.33
CA LYS A 354 35.54 17.84 -20.11
C LYS A 354 36.86 18.19 -20.76
N LYS A 355 36.91 19.25 -21.55
CA LYS A 355 38.15 19.83 -22.06
C LYS A 355 38.94 20.50 -20.94
#